data_fb797d2ae8a93e5f7da30c765d2c9a0d
#
_entry.id   fb797d2ae8a93e5f7da30c765d2c9a0d
#
_cell.length_a   1.000
_cell.length_b   1.000
_cell.length_c   1.000
_cell.angle_alpha   90.00
_cell.angle_beta   90.00
_cell.angle_gamma   90.00
#
_symmetry.space_group_name_H-M   'P 1'
#
loop_
_entity.id
_entity.type
_entity.pdbx_description
1 polymer ?
#
loop_
_entity_poly.entity_id
_entity_poly.type
_entity_poly.pdbx_seq_one_letter_code
_entity_poly.pdbx_strand_id
1 'polypeptide(L)'
;IIIANSVDAAGICHAIRLLNPKIKLGTSEWAATERLAEIGGKWVEGITVAQFFDRDSRAPAYLNFRAAYQSRFSREPGFPETFSFDATNVILDAIESQTQNPGQSLKEIVLARQQFNGVQRPITFDRNGDTLGKTFMVRIENGAFAPIRK
;
A
#
# COMPACT_ATOMS: atom_id res chain seq x y z
N ILE A 1 3.96 17.60 6.61
CA ILE A 1 3.90 16.27 5.96
C ILE A 1 5.24 15.59 6.19
N ILE A 2 5.21 14.30 6.53
CA ILE A 2 6.38 13.45 6.76
C ILE A 2 6.44 12.42 5.64
N ILE A 3 7.57 12.30 4.96
CA ILE A 3 7.82 11.28 3.93
C ILE A 3 9.00 10.45 4.42
N ALA A 4 8.71 9.33 5.06
CA ALA A 4 9.68 8.43 5.68
C ALA A 4 9.06 7.03 5.84
N ASN A 5 9.88 6.03 6.15
CA ASN A 5 9.37 4.72 6.58
C ASN A 5 8.67 4.80 7.94
N SER A 6 8.02 3.73 8.36
CA SER A 6 7.23 3.70 9.60
C SER A 6 8.05 3.98 10.87
N VAL A 7 9.31 3.53 10.93
CA VAL A 7 10.18 3.70 12.11
C VAL A 7 10.60 5.17 12.24
N ASP A 8 11.12 5.74 11.17
CA ASP A 8 11.57 7.14 11.14
C ASP A 8 10.38 8.09 11.32
N ALA A 9 9.25 7.81 10.67
CA ALA A 9 8.03 8.62 10.81
C ALA A 9 7.54 8.64 12.26
N ALA A 10 7.57 7.52 12.98
CA ALA A 10 7.22 7.47 14.39
C ALA A 10 8.15 8.33 15.25
N GLY A 11 9.47 8.24 15.02
CA GLY A 11 10.47 9.06 15.72
C GLY A 11 10.30 10.56 15.47
N ILE A 12 10.04 10.94 14.20
CA ILE A 12 9.78 12.33 13.80
C ILE A 12 8.48 12.84 14.46
N CYS A 13 7.40 12.05 14.44
CA CYS A 13 6.15 12.41 15.10
C CYS A 13 6.36 12.65 16.60
N HIS A 14 7.11 11.77 17.26
CA HIS A 14 7.47 11.92 18.68
C HIS A 14 8.19 13.26 18.92
N ALA A 15 9.26 13.51 18.19
CA ALA A 15 10.06 14.74 18.36
C ALA A 15 9.24 16.02 18.12
N ILE A 16 8.42 16.04 17.07
CA ILE A 16 7.57 17.21 16.77
C ILE A 16 6.52 17.42 17.85
N ARG A 17 5.88 16.37 18.34
CA ARG A 17 4.80 16.49 19.33
C ARG A 17 5.29 16.77 20.74
N LEU A 18 6.55 16.53 21.04
CA LEU A 18 7.17 17.05 22.26
C LEU A 18 7.22 18.59 22.26
N LEU A 19 7.42 19.20 21.08
CA LEU A 19 7.48 20.66 20.92
C LEU A 19 6.06 21.26 20.76
N ASN A 20 5.19 20.57 20.04
CA ASN A 20 3.81 21.02 19.78
C ASN A 20 2.85 19.82 19.74
N PRO A 21 2.23 19.46 20.88
CA PRO A 21 1.35 18.29 20.97
C PRO A 21 0.09 18.35 20.08
N LYS A 22 -0.35 19.56 19.70
CA LYS A 22 -1.58 19.77 18.91
C LYS A 22 -1.37 19.88 17.41
N ILE A 23 -0.11 19.78 16.94
CA ILE A 23 0.19 19.91 15.52
C ILE A 23 -0.51 18.80 14.72
N LYS A 24 -1.12 19.17 13.59
CA LYS A 24 -1.68 18.21 12.64
C LYS A 24 -0.54 17.66 11.78
N LEU A 25 -0.40 16.35 11.76
CA LEU A 25 0.62 15.65 11.01
C LEU A 25 -0.02 14.75 9.96
N GLY A 26 0.66 14.62 8.83
CA GLY A 26 0.31 13.68 7.78
C GLY A 26 1.55 12.98 7.25
N THR A 27 1.38 11.76 6.75
CA THR A 27 2.45 10.98 6.14
C THR A 27 2.01 10.29 4.87
N SER A 28 2.98 9.84 4.08
CA SER A 28 2.76 9.03 2.89
C SER A 28 2.56 7.55 3.23
N GLU A 29 2.17 6.76 2.22
CA GLU A 29 1.99 5.31 2.33
C GLU A 29 3.24 4.55 2.81
N TRP A 30 4.43 5.09 2.57
CA TRP A 30 5.69 4.50 3.05
C TRP A 30 5.72 4.23 4.55
N ALA A 31 4.98 5.01 5.32
CA ALA A 31 4.83 4.80 6.76
C ALA A 31 3.59 3.97 7.12
N ALA A 32 2.71 3.62 6.19
CA ALA A 32 1.38 3.05 6.46
C ALA A 32 1.40 1.56 6.82
N THR A 33 2.44 1.08 7.49
CA THR A 33 2.47 -0.28 8.07
C THR A 33 1.99 -0.25 9.52
N GLU A 34 1.50 -1.36 10.01
CA GLU A 34 1.04 -1.53 11.39
C GLU A 34 2.13 -1.15 12.40
N ARG A 35 3.40 -1.33 12.01
CA ARG A 35 4.55 -0.94 12.81
C ARG A 35 4.59 0.54 13.17
N LEU A 36 4.02 1.43 12.33
CA LEU A 36 3.91 2.84 12.67
C LEU A 36 3.09 3.06 13.94
N ALA A 37 1.94 2.37 14.05
CA ALA A 37 1.08 2.47 15.23
C ALA A 37 1.71 1.77 16.44
N GLU A 38 2.32 0.59 16.25
CA GLU A 38 2.98 -0.19 17.30
C GLU A 38 4.09 0.60 18.01
N ILE A 39 5.04 1.17 17.26
CA ILE A 39 6.19 1.86 17.84
C ILE A 39 5.92 3.34 18.13
N GLY A 40 5.01 3.97 17.39
CA GLY A 40 4.66 5.38 17.57
C GLY A 40 3.70 5.62 18.73
N GLY A 41 2.84 4.66 19.05
CA GLY A 41 1.87 4.75 20.15
C GLY A 41 1.11 6.07 20.13
N LYS A 42 1.01 6.74 21.28
CA LYS A 42 0.29 8.01 21.42
C LYS A 42 0.82 9.15 20.54
N TRP A 43 2.06 9.07 20.08
CA TRP A 43 2.70 10.13 19.30
C TRP A 43 2.25 10.16 17.85
N VAL A 44 1.72 9.05 17.35
CA VAL A 44 1.17 8.92 15.99
C VAL A 44 -0.35 8.94 15.99
N GLU A 45 -0.99 9.02 17.15
CA GLU A 45 -2.45 9.11 17.26
C GLU A 45 -2.98 10.35 16.53
N GLY A 46 -4.04 10.19 15.72
CA GLY A 46 -4.65 11.25 14.92
C GLY A 46 -3.87 11.69 13.68
N ILE A 47 -2.74 11.07 13.34
CA ILE A 47 -2.06 11.39 12.07
C ILE A 47 -2.87 10.88 10.88
N THR A 48 -2.81 11.65 9.79
CA THR A 48 -3.47 11.31 8.53
C THR A 48 -2.47 10.69 7.57
N VAL A 49 -2.87 9.61 6.89
CA VAL A 49 -2.05 8.91 5.92
C VAL A 49 -2.77 8.85 4.57
N ALA A 50 -2.07 9.26 3.51
CA ALA A 50 -2.52 9.04 2.14
C ALA A 50 -1.94 7.73 1.63
N GLN A 51 -2.78 6.81 1.16
CA GLN A 51 -2.36 5.50 0.68
C GLN A 51 -3.18 5.04 -0.52
N PHE A 52 -2.62 4.12 -1.31
CA PHE A 52 -3.32 3.47 -2.42
C PHE A 52 -4.00 2.16 -1.99
N PHE A 53 -3.64 1.62 -0.85
CA PHE A 53 -4.19 0.40 -0.28
C PHE A 53 -5.58 0.66 0.32
N ASP A 54 -6.57 -0.10 -0.14
CA ASP A 54 -7.94 -0.06 0.40
C ASP A 54 -8.08 -1.06 1.56
N ARG A 55 -8.02 -0.58 2.80
CA ARG A 55 -8.15 -1.42 4.00
C ARG A 55 -9.55 -2.04 4.16
N ASP A 56 -10.56 -1.43 3.54
CA ASP A 56 -11.95 -1.89 3.57
C ASP A 56 -12.34 -2.69 2.32
N SER A 57 -11.38 -3.07 1.47
CA SER A 57 -11.64 -3.77 0.22
C SER A 57 -12.46 -5.04 0.43
N ARG A 58 -13.54 -5.17 -0.33
CA ARG A 58 -14.39 -6.36 -0.38
C ARG A 58 -14.33 -7.09 -1.71
N ALA A 59 -13.33 -6.79 -2.52
CA ALA A 59 -13.09 -7.47 -3.78
C ALA A 59 -12.89 -8.97 -3.52
N PRO A 60 -13.59 -9.87 -4.22
CA PRO A 60 -13.48 -11.33 -3.97
C PRO A 60 -12.03 -11.84 -4.06
N ALA A 61 -11.26 -11.34 -5.04
CA ALA A 61 -9.86 -11.72 -5.19
C ALA A 61 -9.01 -11.30 -3.98
N TYR A 62 -9.27 -10.12 -3.42
CA TYR A 62 -8.58 -9.66 -2.21
C TYR A 62 -8.97 -10.50 -0.98
N LEU A 63 -10.24 -10.82 -0.81
CA LEU A 63 -10.68 -11.65 0.31
C LEU A 63 -10.07 -13.06 0.26
N ASN A 64 -9.96 -13.65 -0.93
CA ASN A 64 -9.28 -14.93 -1.13
C ASN A 64 -7.77 -14.83 -0.81
N PHE A 65 -7.09 -13.81 -1.34
CA PHE A 65 -5.68 -13.56 -1.03
C PHE A 65 -5.47 -13.38 0.48
N ARG A 66 -6.28 -12.55 1.13
CA ARG A 66 -6.23 -12.28 2.57
C ARG A 66 -6.37 -13.57 3.40
N ALA A 67 -7.37 -14.39 3.07
CA ALA A 67 -7.59 -15.67 3.76
C ALA A 67 -6.41 -16.63 3.61
N ALA A 68 -5.88 -16.77 2.39
CA ALA A 68 -4.69 -17.59 2.11
C ALA A 68 -3.45 -17.09 2.84
N TYR A 69 -3.23 -15.76 2.83
CA TYR A 69 -2.12 -15.13 3.54
C TYR A 69 -2.22 -15.35 5.05
N GLN A 70 -3.39 -15.10 5.63
CA GLN A 70 -3.63 -15.27 7.06
C GLN A 70 -3.46 -16.74 7.49
N SER A 71 -3.93 -17.68 6.69
CA SER A 71 -3.73 -19.13 6.94
C SER A 71 -2.25 -19.51 6.95
N ARG A 72 -1.43 -18.90 6.10
CA ARG A 72 -0.01 -19.23 5.97
C ARG A 72 0.88 -18.51 6.98
N PHE A 73 0.57 -17.26 7.31
CA PHE A 73 1.46 -16.39 8.09
C PHE A 73 0.88 -15.99 9.45
N SER A 74 -0.36 -16.39 9.78
CA SER A 74 -1.06 -16.09 11.04
C SER A 74 -1.17 -14.58 11.32
N ARG A 75 -1.20 -13.75 10.27
CA ARG A 75 -1.36 -12.29 10.35
C ARG A 75 -2.10 -11.75 9.14
N GLU A 76 -2.67 -10.55 9.28
CA GLU A 76 -3.31 -9.84 8.17
C GLU A 76 -2.28 -9.27 7.20
N PRO A 77 -2.54 -9.32 5.87
CA PRO A 77 -1.71 -8.64 4.90
C PRO A 77 -1.99 -7.13 4.93
N GLY A 78 -0.93 -6.33 4.93
CA GLY A 78 -1.00 -4.90 4.71
C GLY A 78 -0.75 -4.52 3.23
N PHE A 79 -0.39 -3.24 3.00
CA PHE A 79 -0.09 -2.79 1.63
C PHE A 79 1.17 -3.46 1.05
N PRO A 80 2.25 -3.69 1.83
CA PRO A 80 3.46 -4.27 1.24
C PRO A 80 3.23 -5.68 0.71
N GLU A 81 2.51 -6.51 1.45
CA GLU A 81 2.21 -7.88 1.06
C GLU A 81 1.28 -7.94 -0.15
N THR A 82 0.24 -7.08 -0.12
CA THR A 82 -0.75 -7.02 -1.21
C THR A 82 -0.11 -6.55 -2.52
N PHE A 83 0.67 -5.48 -2.47
CA PHE A 83 1.31 -4.94 -3.67
C PHE A 83 2.47 -5.81 -4.17
N SER A 84 3.18 -6.49 -3.28
CA SER A 84 4.20 -7.47 -3.69
C SER A 84 3.57 -8.66 -4.41
N PHE A 85 2.42 -9.14 -3.93
CA PHE A 85 1.67 -10.19 -4.60
C PHE A 85 1.20 -9.75 -6.00
N ASP A 86 0.59 -8.58 -6.09
CA ASP A 86 0.13 -8.00 -7.35
C ASP A 86 1.30 -7.77 -8.34
N ALA A 87 2.40 -7.18 -7.88
CA ALA A 87 3.58 -6.96 -8.72
C ALA A 87 4.20 -8.27 -9.23
N THR A 88 4.22 -9.31 -8.40
CA THR A 88 4.68 -10.65 -8.80
C THR A 88 3.80 -11.21 -9.91
N ASN A 89 2.49 -11.11 -9.78
CA ASN A 89 1.56 -11.60 -10.81
C ASN A 89 1.71 -10.81 -12.13
N VAL A 90 1.90 -9.48 -12.07
CA VAL A 90 2.20 -8.68 -13.28
C VAL A 90 3.46 -9.20 -14.00
N ILE A 91 4.52 -9.52 -13.24
CA ILE A 91 5.76 -10.04 -13.81
C ILE A 91 5.54 -11.43 -14.40
N LEU A 92 4.82 -12.32 -13.72
CA LEU A 92 4.52 -13.67 -14.22
C LEU A 92 3.68 -13.63 -15.50
N ASP A 93 2.66 -12.78 -15.54
CA ASP A 93 1.84 -12.55 -16.74
C ASP A 93 2.69 -12.01 -17.92
N ALA A 94 3.65 -11.12 -17.63
CA ALA A 94 4.55 -10.60 -18.65
C ALA A 94 5.53 -11.66 -19.16
N ILE A 95 6.06 -12.53 -18.29
CA ILE A 95 6.91 -13.65 -18.66
C ILE A 95 6.15 -14.64 -19.54
N GLU A 96 4.93 -15.00 -19.17
CA GLU A 96 4.07 -15.86 -19.98
C GLU A 96 3.84 -15.26 -21.38
N SER A 97 3.52 -13.97 -21.45
CA SER A 97 3.35 -13.26 -22.71
C SER A 97 4.65 -13.23 -23.55
N GLN A 98 5.81 -13.12 -22.89
CA GLN A 98 7.12 -13.13 -23.57
C GLN A 98 7.42 -14.46 -24.24
N THR A 99 6.96 -15.59 -23.69
CA THR A 99 7.15 -16.91 -24.33
C THR A 99 6.48 -16.97 -25.70
N GLN A 100 5.41 -16.21 -25.90
CA GLN A 100 4.68 -16.09 -27.16
C GLN A 100 5.26 -15.00 -28.08
N ASN A 101 6.04 -14.08 -27.52
CA ASN A 101 6.64 -12.93 -28.21
C ASN A 101 8.13 -12.78 -27.84
N PRO A 102 9.01 -13.72 -28.25
CA PRO A 102 10.39 -13.83 -27.75
C PRO A 102 11.32 -12.65 -28.13
N GLY A 103 10.87 -11.74 -29.00
CA GLY A 103 11.63 -10.55 -29.37
C GLY A 103 11.34 -9.32 -28.52
N GLN A 104 10.35 -9.37 -27.60
CA GLN A 104 9.96 -8.25 -26.76
C GLN A 104 10.55 -8.36 -25.35
N SER A 105 10.99 -7.23 -24.81
CA SER A 105 11.37 -7.14 -23.41
C SER A 105 10.14 -7.16 -22.49
N LEU A 106 10.29 -7.56 -21.21
CA LEU A 106 9.20 -7.52 -20.23
C LEU A 106 8.62 -6.11 -20.07
N LYS A 107 9.49 -5.08 -20.13
CA LYS A 107 9.04 -3.69 -20.09
C LYS A 107 8.10 -3.34 -21.23
N GLU A 108 8.46 -3.71 -22.45
CA GLU A 108 7.61 -3.45 -23.63
C GLU A 108 6.28 -4.17 -23.54
N ILE A 109 6.27 -5.42 -23.05
CA ILE A 109 5.04 -6.19 -22.84
C ILE A 109 4.13 -5.51 -21.79
N VAL A 110 4.68 -5.11 -20.65
CA VAL A 110 3.91 -4.45 -19.58
C VAL A 110 3.33 -3.13 -20.09
N LEU A 111 4.12 -2.30 -20.76
CA LEU A 111 3.67 -1.01 -21.28
C LEU A 111 2.68 -1.14 -22.44
N ALA A 112 2.80 -2.17 -23.28
CA ALA A 112 1.85 -2.43 -24.35
C ALA A 112 0.51 -2.94 -23.83
N ARG A 113 0.51 -3.84 -22.83
CA ARG A 113 -0.71 -4.40 -22.24
C ARG A 113 -1.44 -3.39 -21.35
N GLN A 114 -0.71 -2.53 -20.64
CA GLN A 114 -1.18 -1.46 -19.77
C GLN A 114 -2.10 -1.88 -18.59
N GLN A 115 -2.85 -2.97 -18.69
CA GLN A 115 -3.82 -3.38 -17.67
C GLN A 115 -3.59 -4.83 -17.23
N PHE A 116 -3.54 -5.04 -15.91
CA PHE A 116 -3.37 -6.33 -15.25
C PHE A 116 -4.40 -6.52 -14.15
N ASN A 117 -4.60 -7.75 -13.75
CA ASN A 117 -5.48 -8.08 -12.63
C ASN A 117 -4.75 -7.88 -11.31
N GLY A 118 -5.21 -6.95 -10.49
CA GLY A 118 -4.80 -6.84 -9.09
C GLY A 118 -5.89 -7.40 -8.17
N VAL A 119 -5.51 -7.77 -6.96
CA VAL A 119 -6.46 -8.39 -6.01
C VAL A 119 -7.52 -7.42 -5.50
N GLN A 120 -7.19 -6.14 -5.35
CA GLN A 120 -8.16 -5.13 -4.90
C GLN A 120 -8.86 -4.42 -6.07
N ARG A 121 -8.18 -4.25 -7.18
CA ARG A 121 -8.64 -3.54 -8.39
C ARG A 121 -7.71 -3.83 -9.56
N PRO A 122 -8.13 -3.58 -10.80
CA PRO A 122 -7.21 -3.61 -11.94
C PRO A 122 -6.01 -2.68 -11.71
N ILE A 123 -4.83 -3.14 -12.12
CA ILE A 123 -3.59 -2.37 -12.12
C ILE A 123 -3.45 -1.78 -13.52
N THR A 124 -3.40 -0.46 -13.62
CA THR A 124 -3.28 0.23 -14.91
C THR A 124 -2.01 1.05 -14.91
N PHE A 125 -1.20 0.88 -15.96
CA PHE A 125 0.00 1.67 -16.21
C PHE A 125 -0.28 2.73 -17.28
N ASP A 126 0.26 3.91 -17.07
CA ASP A 126 0.31 4.92 -18.12
C ASP A 126 1.48 4.64 -19.09
N ARG A 127 1.65 5.51 -20.10
CA ARG A 127 2.73 5.40 -21.10
C ARG A 127 4.14 5.51 -20.51
N ASN A 128 4.29 6.07 -19.32
CA ASN A 128 5.57 6.22 -18.63
C ASN A 128 5.87 5.02 -17.71
N GLY A 129 4.87 4.16 -17.47
CA GLY A 129 4.95 3.04 -16.54
C GLY A 129 4.51 3.39 -15.12
N ASP A 130 3.90 4.57 -14.93
CA ASP A 130 3.33 4.95 -13.65
C ASP A 130 1.96 4.29 -13.44
N THR A 131 1.70 3.83 -12.22
CA THR A 131 0.41 3.23 -11.87
C THR A 131 -0.64 4.31 -11.62
N LEU A 132 -1.82 4.13 -12.23
CA LEU A 132 -2.99 4.96 -11.98
C LEU A 132 -3.84 4.33 -10.87
N GLY A 133 -4.18 5.10 -9.84
CA GLY A 133 -4.96 4.55 -8.74
C GLY A 133 -5.68 5.59 -7.89
N LYS A 134 -6.73 5.13 -7.20
CA LYS A 134 -7.47 5.94 -6.23
C LYS A 134 -6.67 6.03 -4.94
N THR A 135 -6.56 7.24 -4.39
CA THR A 135 -5.97 7.49 -3.07
C THR A 135 -7.05 7.37 -1.99
N PHE A 136 -6.73 6.66 -0.93
CA PHE A 136 -7.52 6.55 0.28
C PHE A 136 -6.86 7.35 1.39
N MET A 137 -7.69 8.06 2.16
CA MET A 137 -7.22 8.78 3.34
C MET A 137 -7.61 7.99 4.58
N VAL A 138 -6.63 7.69 5.40
CA VAL A 138 -6.84 7.01 6.69
C VAL A 138 -6.24 7.84 7.82
N ARG A 139 -6.67 7.55 9.05
CA ARG A 139 -6.13 8.14 10.27
C ARG A 139 -5.78 7.04 11.26
N ILE A 140 -4.77 7.26 12.08
CA ILE A 140 -4.55 6.38 13.23
C ILE A 140 -5.51 6.81 14.35
N GLU A 141 -6.38 5.88 14.76
CA GLU A 141 -7.36 6.05 15.83
C GLU A 141 -7.30 4.81 16.74
N ASN A 142 -7.06 5.03 18.02
CA ASN A 142 -6.90 3.97 19.03
C ASN A 142 -5.80 2.94 18.64
N GLY A 143 -4.70 3.44 18.07
CA GLY A 143 -3.56 2.60 17.66
C GLY A 143 -3.78 1.77 16.39
N ALA A 144 -4.84 2.03 15.62
CA ALA A 144 -5.15 1.33 14.37
C ALA A 144 -5.46 2.31 13.23
N PHE A 145 -5.26 1.86 11.99
CA PHE A 145 -5.65 2.64 10.82
C PHE A 145 -7.17 2.57 10.62
N ALA A 146 -7.83 3.72 10.65
CA ALA A 146 -9.26 3.89 10.40
C ALA A 146 -9.49 4.73 9.13
N PRO A 147 -10.43 4.34 8.23
CA PRO A 147 -10.76 5.14 7.05
C PRO A 147 -11.37 6.50 7.45
N ILE A 148 -10.93 7.58 6.79
CA ILE A 148 -11.58 8.87 6.91
C ILE A 148 -12.78 8.86 5.97
N ARG A 149 -13.97 8.68 6.52
CA ARG A 149 -15.23 8.78 5.76
C ARG A 149 -15.62 10.26 5.67
N LYS A 150 -15.96 10.69 4.45
CA LYS A 150 -16.53 12.02 4.21
C LYS A 150 -18.01 12.04 4.60
#